data_21a8e426c5b43521135b75ba60a9fd5e
#
_entry.id   21a8e426c5b43521135b75ba60a9fd5e
#
_cell.length_a   1.000
_cell.length_b   1.000
_cell.length_c   1.000
_cell.angle_alpha   90.00
_cell.angle_beta   90.00
_cell.angle_gamma   90.00
#
_symmetry.space_group_name_H-M   'P 1'
#
loop_
_entity.id
_entity.type
_entity.pdbx_description
1 polymer ?
#
loop_
_entity_poly.entity_id
_entity_poly.type
_entity_poly.pdbx_seq_one_letter_code
_entity_poly.pdbx_strand_id
1 'polypeptide(L)' 'MHEKIKSKIASSEQANRNANDGISMVQTAEGGLDEVSNMLTRRRELSIQSAADTVGDTERSFSDLEYQQLKNEI' A
#
# COMPACT_ATOMS: atom_id res chain seq x y z
N MET A 1 16.69 -39.86 -34.74
CA MET A 1 16.94 -38.43 -35.02
C MET A 1 15.66 -37.60 -34.99
N HIS A 2 14.64 -38.08 -35.65
CA HIS A 2 13.33 -37.42 -35.69
C HIS A 2 12.67 -37.32 -34.30
N GLU A 3 12.73 -38.37 -33.51
CA GLU A 3 12.20 -38.41 -32.15
C GLU A 3 12.96 -37.48 -31.18
N LYS A 4 14.27 -37.35 -31.35
CA LYS A 4 15.08 -36.42 -30.55
C LYS A 4 14.69 -34.95 -30.81
N ILE A 5 14.42 -34.62 -32.06
CA ILE A 5 13.99 -33.29 -32.44
C ILE A 5 12.62 -33.00 -31.87
N LYS A 6 11.67 -33.90 -31.96
CA LYS A 6 10.35 -33.77 -31.35
C LYS A 6 10.43 -33.61 -29.84
N SER A 7 11.30 -34.38 -29.18
CA SER A 7 11.51 -34.28 -27.77
C SER A 7 12.08 -32.91 -27.34
N LYS A 8 13.04 -32.39 -28.11
CA LYS A 8 13.61 -31.06 -27.85
C LYS A 8 12.59 -29.94 -28.06
N ILE A 9 11.76 -30.07 -29.11
CA ILE A 9 10.68 -29.10 -29.34
C ILE A 9 9.68 -29.11 -28.19
N ALA A 10 9.26 -30.29 -27.75
CA ALA A 10 8.33 -30.42 -26.62
C ALA A 10 8.92 -29.85 -25.33
N SER A 11 10.22 -30.09 -25.08
CA SER A 11 10.91 -29.52 -23.93
C SER A 11 11.02 -28.00 -24.00
N SER A 12 11.29 -27.43 -25.16
CA SER A 12 11.35 -26.00 -25.38
C SER A 12 9.99 -25.34 -25.19
N GLU A 13 8.93 -25.96 -25.71
CA GLU A 13 7.56 -25.48 -25.52
C GLU A 13 7.18 -25.49 -24.04
N GLN A 14 7.54 -26.55 -23.30
CA GLN A 14 7.28 -26.63 -21.89
C GLN A 14 8.08 -25.58 -21.12
N ALA A 15 9.33 -25.36 -21.49
CA ALA A 15 10.16 -24.33 -20.87
C ALA A 15 9.55 -22.93 -21.09
N ASN A 16 9.03 -22.66 -22.28
CA ASN A 16 8.34 -21.40 -22.57
C ASN A 16 7.08 -21.23 -21.73
N ARG A 17 6.28 -22.28 -21.60
CA ARG A 17 5.09 -22.25 -20.73
C ARG A 17 5.47 -21.98 -19.27
N ASN A 18 6.52 -22.66 -18.79
CA ASN A 18 6.99 -22.46 -17.43
C ASN A 18 7.50 -21.03 -17.19
N ALA A 19 8.21 -20.47 -18.18
CA ALA A 19 8.67 -19.08 -18.11
C ALA A 19 7.49 -18.10 -18.07
N ASN A 20 6.48 -18.32 -18.91
CA ASN A 20 5.28 -17.48 -18.92
C ASN A 20 4.50 -17.59 -17.61
N ASP A 21 4.40 -18.78 -17.04
CA ASP A 21 3.78 -19.01 -15.74
C ASP A 21 4.54 -18.26 -14.63
N GLY A 22 5.88 -18.31 -14.69
CA GLY A 22 6.73 -17.58 -13.77
C GLY A 22 6.52 -16.07 -13.85
N ILE A 23 6.43 -15.53 -15.05
CA ILE A 23 6.14 -14.10 -15.28
C ILE A 23 4.77 -13.73 -14.69
N SER A 24 3.76 -14.57 -14.93
CA SER A 24 2.42 -14.35 -14.39
C SER A 24 2.41 -14.35 -12.86
N MET A 25 3.17 -15.21 -12.23
CA MET A 25 3.31 -15.25 -10.78
C MET A 25 3.97 -13.97 -10.25
N VAL A 26 5.02 -13.51 -10.91
CA VAL A 26 5.70 -12.28 -10.55
C VAL A 26 4.76 -11.08 -10.68
N GLN A 27 4.01 -11.01 -11.78
CA GLN A 27 3.04 -9.93 -12.00
C GLN A 27 1.95 -9.92 -10.92
N THR A 28 1.47 -11.09 -10.51
CA THR A 28 0.50 -11.22 -9.42
C THR A 28 1.10 -10.74 -8.10
N ALA A 29 2.35 -11.12 -7.82
CA ALA A 29 3.06 -10.68 -6.63
C ALA A 29 3.29 -9.16 -6.62
N GLU A 30 3.67 -8.59 -7.76
CA GLU A 30 3.82 -7.14 -7.92
C GLU A 30 2.51 -6.41 -7.67
N GLY A 31 1.39 -6.91 -8.22
CA GLY A 31 0.07 -6.35 -7.96
C GLY A 31 -0.30 -6.38 -6.49
N GLY A 32 -0.02 -7.48 -5.80
CA GLY A 32 -0.24 -7.61 -4.36
C GLY A 32 0.62 -6.64 -3.55
N LEU A 33 1.88 -6.47 -3.93
CA LEU A 33 2.79 -5.53 -3.29
C LEU A 33 2.36 -4.09 -3.50
N ASP A 34 1.86 -3.74 -4.68
CA ASP A 34 1.31 -2.42 -4.96
C ASP A 34 0.10 -2.12 -4.09
N GLU A 35 -0.79 -3.09 -3.90
CA GLU A 35 -1.93 -2.94 -3.01
C GLU A 35 -1.50 -2.72 -1.56
N VAL A 36 -0.52 -3.48 -1.07
CA VAL A 36 0.04 -3.29 0.28
C VAL A 36 0.66 -1.91 0.41
N SER A 37 1.43 -1.47 -0.57
CA SER A 37 2.04 -0.15 -0.59
C SER A 37 0.99 0.95 -0.53
N ASN A 38 -0.08 0.82 -1.30
CA ASN A 38 -1.20 1.77 -1.31
C ASN A 38 -1.92 1.80 0.04
N MET A 39 -2.13 0.65 0.66
CA MET A 39 -2.73 0.57 1.99
C MET A 39 -1.87 1.23 3.06
N LEU A 40 -0.55 1.03 3.00
CA LEU A 40 0.39 1.67 3.93
C LEU A 40 0.42 3.19 3.76
N THR A 41 0.41 3.66 2.53
CA THR A 41 0.35 5.09 2.22
C THR A 41 -0.93 5.70 2.78
N ARG A 42 -2.06 5.07 2.55
CA ARG A 42 -3.35 5.53 3.07
C ARG A 42 -3.38 5.51 4.60
N ARG A 43 -2.85 4.48 5.22
CA ARG A 43 -2.75 4.39 6.68
C ARG A 43 -1.92 5.52 7.25
N ARG A 44 -0.81 5.86 6.58
CA ARG A 44 0.03 6.98 6.97
C ARG A 44 -0.71 8.31 6.85
N GLU A 45 -1.42 8.52 5.77
CA GLU A 45 -2.23 9.73 5.55
C GLU A 45 -3.28 9.89 6.65
N LEU A 46 -4.00 8.82 6.96
CA LEU A 46 -5.00 8.82 8.03
C LEU A 46 -4.38 9.09 9.40
N SER A 47 -3.18 8.56 9.66
CA SER A 47 -2.47 8.81 10.91
C SER A 47 -2.05 10.26 11.04
N ILE A 48 -1.57 10.87 9.97
CA ILE A 48 -1.19 12.28 9.93
C ILE A 48 -2.42 13.16 10.15
N GLN A 49 -3.51 12.85 9.46
CA GLN A 49 -4.77 13.57 9.61
C GLN A 49 -5.31 13.48 11.04
N SER A 50 -5.28 12.30 11.63
CA SER A 50 -5.72 12.08 13.00
C SER A 50 -4.87 12.88 13.99
N ALA A 51 -3.55 12.92 13.80
CA ALA A 51 -2.66 13.72 14.64
C ALA A 51 -2.94 15.21 14.50
N ALA A 52 -3.20 15.70 13.30
CA ALA A 52 -3.54 17.10 13.04
C ALA A 52 -4.88 17.47 13.70
N ASP A 53 -5.87 16.59 13.61
CA ASP A 53 -7.17 16.80 14.24
C ASP A 53 -7.05 16.88 15.78
N THR A 54 -6.21 16.02 16.36
CA THR A 54 -5.94 16.03 17.81
C THR A 54 -5.29 17.34 18.24
N VAL A 55 -4.33 17.85 17.48
CA VAL A 55 -3.70 19.15 17.75
C VAL A 55 -4.72 20.27 17.65
N GLY A 56 -5.59 20.25 16.63
CA GLY A 56 -6.65 21.23 16.48
C GLY A 56 -7.62 21.24 17.66
N ASP A 57 -8.00 20.07 18.16
CA ASP A 57 -8.86 19.94 19.35
C ASP A 57 -8.16 20.49 20.60
N THR A 58 -6.89 20.24 20.78
CA THR A 58 -6.10 20.77 21.88
C THR A 58 -6.03 22.30 21.81
N GLU A 59 -5.77 22.86 20.66
CA GLU A 59 -5.76 24.32 20.45
C GLU A 59 -7.12 24.95 20.74
N ARG A 60 -8.20 24.32 20.33
CA ARG A 60 -9.56 24.77 20.64
C ARG A 60 -9.81 24.77 22.14
N SER A 61 -9.38 23.72 22.82
CA SER A 61 -9.52 23.61 24.27
C SER A 61 -8.78 24.73 24.99
N PHE A 62 -7.56 25.05 24.57
CA PHE A 62 -6.80 26.17 25.13
C PHE A 62 -7.48 27.52 24.88
N SER A 63 -7.96 27.73 23.66
CA SER A 63 -8.69 28.95 23.32
C SER A 63 -9.95 29.12 24.18
N ASP A 64 -10.69 28.04 24.39
CA ASP A 64 -11.87 28.05 25.23
C ASP A 64 -11.52 28.39 26.67
N LEU A 65 -10.45 27.83 27.21
CA LEU A 65 -9.99 28.14 28.58
C LEU A 65 -9.61 29.60 28.71
N GLU A 66 -8.88 30.14 27.75
CA GLU A 66 -8.52 31.57 27.72
C GLU A 66 -9.77 32.46 27.70
N TYR A 67 -10.73 32.11 26.85
CA TYR A 67 -11.99 32.82 26.74
C TYR A 67 -12.76 32.82 28.05
N GLN A 68 -12.85 31.66 28.73
CA GLN A 68 -13.52 31.52 30.01
C GLN A 68 -12.83 32.31 31.07
N GLN A 69 -11.51 32.35 31.12
CA GLN A 69 -10.74 33.16 32.06
C GLN A 69 -11.00 34.66 31.88
N LEU A 70 -10.95 35.16 30.67
CA LEU A 70 -11.22 36.52 30.33
C LEU A 70 -12.65 36.93 30.72
N LYS A 71 -13.61 36.06 30.48
CA LYS A 71 -15.00 36.26 30.84
C LYS A 71 -15.19 36.37 32.37
N ASN A 72 -14.45 35.56 33.09
CA ASN A 72 -14.54 35.55 34.58
C ASN A 72 -13.87 36.76 35.22
N GLU A 73 -12.92 37.42 34.55
CA GLU A 73 -12.25 38.61 35.03
C GLU A 73 -13.11 39.88 34.91
N ILE A 74 -14.08 39.87 34.04
CA ILE A 74 -15.00 40.97 33.81
C ILE A 74 -16.12 40.92 34.86
#